data_e4fe1f66eb690df241d170106f0f60c4
#
_entry.id   e4fe1f66eb690df241d170106f0f60c4
#
_cell.length_a   1.000
_cell.length_b   1.000
_cell.length_c   1.000
_cell.angle_alpha   90.00
_cell.angle_beta   90.00
_cell.angle_gamma   90.00
#
_symmetry.space_group_name_H-M   'P 1'
#
loop_
_entity.id
_entity.type
_entity.pdbx_description
1 polymer ?
#
loop_
_entity_poly.entity_id
_entity_poly.type
_entity_poly.pdbx_seq_one_letter_code
_entity_poly.pdbx_strand_id
1 'polypeptide(L)'
;MMLGHALRLGLVALPLTGALAQEPSPTPREPRLWVARNGDARVYIFGFGEAKDTSWLTPAIRRAFDQSSELWLETAGPASPSTQTPAERQAAAERMTRLAHESGRTFFDVLEPSVRRRTSTWLAELGIKRDSVETLRPWRAFGVIVAAFWSTRRMSYTPVDVDGVLLAMAQASGKRVDYEMPTREAFATFMAAMPDRTQSQYIDWLLDFLDEYKRGLNDSTEAFSWIAGNPGASPQRSLDRMRTKTPELYQVMQPQRNVWWARKVYDLLASGGTHFVAIGQLHVLGSDGVPRQLERLGIRVESRP
;
A
#
# COMPACT_ATOMS: atom_id res chain seq x y z
N MET A 1 -64.24 -34.52 -58.63
CA MET A 1 -65.15 -33.37 -58.76
C MET A 1 -64.78 -32.36 -57.68
N MET A 2 -64.55 -31.09 -58.07
CA MET A 2 -64.27 -29.88 -57.26
C MET A 2 -62.93 -29.84 -56.56
N LEU A 3 -61.97 -29.22 -57.08
CA LEU A 3 -61.43 -27.84 -57.09
C LEU A 3 -61.57 -27.09 -55.72
N GLY A 4 -60.46 -26.90 -55.05
CA GLY A 4 -60.28 -25.99 -53.91
C GLY A 4 -58.97 -25.27 -54.08
N HIS A 5 -59.01 -23.96 -54.40
CA HIS A 5 -57.87 -23.08 -54.57
C HIS A 5 -57.28 -22.70 -53.19
N ALA A 6 -56.02 -23.00 -53.00
CA ALA A 6 -55.28 -22.51 -51.83
C ALA A 6 -54.52 -21.21 -52.19
N LEU A 7 -54.94 -20.13 -51.56
CA LEU A 7 -54.31 -18.82 -51.62
C LEU A 7 -53.00 -18.86 -50.85
N ARG A 8 -51.86 -18.65 -51.53
CA ARG A 8 -50.54 -18.48 -50.88
C ARG A 8 -50.32 -17.00 -50.51
N LEU A 9 -50.43 -16.71 -49.24
CA LEU A 9 -49.94 -15.44 -48.67
C LEU A 9 -48.45 -15.54 -48.52
N GLY A 10 -47.69 -14.76 -49.29
CA GLY A 10 -46.24 -14.58 -49.13
C GLY A 10 -45.98 -13.63 -48.00
N LEU A 11 -45.39 -14.17 -46.92
CA LEU A 11 -44.78 -13.34 -45.88
C LEU A 11 -43.42 -12.81 -46.38
N VAL A 12 -43.34 -11.50 -46.63
CA VAL A 12 -42.06 -10.78 -46.86
C VAL A 12 -41.44 -10.54 -45.49
N ALA A 13 -40.42 -11.30 -45.16
CA ALA A 13 -39.59 -11.06 -44.00
C ALA A 13 -38.61 -9.89 -44.29
N LEU A 14 -38.86 -8.73 -43.67
CA LEU A 14 -37.92 -7.64 -43.65
C LEU A 14 -36.76 -7.99 -42.68
N PRO A 15 -35.49 -7.86 -43.06
CA PRO A 15 -34.40 -8.06 -42.14
C PRO A 15 -34.33 -6.85 -41.17
N LEU A 16 -34.66 -7.07 -39.90
CA LEU A 16 -34.34 -6.17 -38.84
C LEU A 16 -32.81 -6.22 -38.60
N THR A 17 -32.06 -5.43 -39.37
CA THR A 17 -30.67 -5.09 -39.01
C THR A 17 -30.72 -4.05 -37.89
N GLY A 18 -31.03 -4.51 -36.69
CA GLY A 18 -30.74 -3.77 -35.48
C GLY A 18 -29.24 -3.76 -35.30
N ALA A 19 -28.56 -2.67 -35.66
CA ALA A 19 -27.21 -2.38 -35.19
C ALA A 19 -27.32 -2.32 -33.67
N LEU A 20 -26.87 -3.36 -32.99
CA LEU A 20 -26.58 -3.29 -31.54
C LEU A 20 -25.55 -2.19 -31.38
N ALA A 21 -26.00 -1.04 -30.90
CA ALA A 21 -25.09 0.01 -30.46
C ALA A 21 -24.14 -0.64 -29.43
N GLN A 22 -22.89 -0.82 -29.84
CA GLN A 22 -21.84 -1.32 -28.97
C GLN A 22 -21.72 -0.28 -27.87
N GLU A 23 -22.10 -0.65 -26.64
CA GLU A 23 -21.90 0.22 -25.51
C GLU A 23 -20.44 0.65 -25.52
N PRO A 24 -20.14 1.94 -25.36
CA PRO A 24 -18.75 2.39 -25.33
C PRO A 24 -18.04 1.60 -24.23
N SER A 25 -16.97 0.91 -24.59
CA SER A 25 -16.11 0.21 -23.63
C SER A 25 -15.81 1.17 -22.50
N PRO A 26 -15.99 0.79 -21.22
CA PRO A 26 -15.75 1.68 -20.11
C PRO A 26 -14.31 2.22 -20.23
N THR A 27 -14.18 3.53 -20.22
CA THR A 27 -12.86 4.20 -20.26
C THR A 27 -11.97 3.54 -19.19
N PRO A 28 -10.76 3.10 -19.52
CA PRO A 28 -9.85 2.54 -18.56
C PRO A 28 -9.73 3.48 -17.36
N ARG A 29 -10.06 3.01 -16.17
CA ARG A 29 -9.90 3.81 -14.95
C ARG A 29 -8.41 3.92 -14.68
N GLU A 30 -7.92 5.13 -14.46
CA GLU A 30 -6.54 5.37 -14.11
C GLU A 30 -6.35 5.36 -12.58
N PRO A 31 -5.16 4.95 -12.08
CA PRO A 31 -4.84 5.09 -10.68
C PRO A 31 -5.00 6.53 -10.21
N ARG A 32 -5.52 6.72 -9.00
CA ARG A 32 -5.75 8.07 -8.46
C ARG A 32 -4.45 8.79 -8.17
N LEU A 33 -4.39 10.02 -8.65
CA LEU A 33 -3.31 10.97 -8.40
C LEU A 33 -3.93 12.25 -7.80
N TRP A 34 -3.45 12.69 -6.64
CA TRP A 34 -3.84 13.97 -6.05
C TRP A 34 -2.81 15.01 -6.40
N VAL A 35 -3.28 16.25 -6.55
CA VAL A 35 -2.42 17.40 -6.82
C VAL A 35 -2.72 18.46 -5.78
N ALA A 36 -1.78 18.71 -4.88
CA ALA A 36 -1.79 19.84 -3.96
C ALA A 36 -1.12 21.05 -4.63
N ARG A 37 -1.68 22.26 -4.42
CA ARG A 37 -1.18 23.49 -5.06
C ARG A 37 -1.11 24.66 -4.08
N ASN A 38 -0.04 25.47 -4.28
CA ASN A 38 0.08 26.78 -3.67
C ASN A 38 0.78 27.72 -4.68
N GLY A 39 0.03 28.63 -5.31
CA GLY A 39 0.50 29.41 -6.45
C GLY A 39 0.95 28.47 -7.59
N ASP A 40 2.20 28.62 -8.03
CA ASP A 40 2.81 27.80 -9.09
C ASP A 40 3.41 26.49 -8.56
N ALA A 41 3.59 26.37 -7.23
CA ALA A 41 4.11 25.18 -6.60
C ALA A 41 3.10 24.03 -6.65
N ARG A 42 3.60 22.80 -6.87
CA ARG A 42 2.77 21.60 -7.00
C ARG A 42 3.42 20.41 -6.30
N VAL A 43 2.60 19.63 -5.60
CA VAL A 43 2.98 18.31 -5.12
C VAL A 43 1.98 17.29 -5.67
N TYR A 44 2.49 16.35 -6.45
CA TYR A 44 1.76 15.17 -6.88
C TYR A 44 1.83 14.12 -5.78
N ILE A 45 0.69 13.62 -5.33
CA ILE A 45 0.61 12.58 -4.30
C ILE A 45 0.00 11.35 -4.96
N PHE A 46 0.81 10.31 -5.09
CA PHE A 46 0.41 9.03 -5.64
C PHE A 46 0.16 8.03 -4.52
N GLY A 47 -1.11 7.65 -4.34
CA GLY A 47 -1.50 6.61 -3.41
C GLY A 47 -1.35 5.24 -4.07
N PHE A 48 -0.27 4.50 -3.82
CA PHE A 48 -0.05 3.21 -4.45
C PHE A 48 -0.53 2.04 -3.60
N GLY A 49 -0.76 0.91 -4.26
CA GLY A 49 -1.08 -0.38 -3.66
C GLY A 49 -0.29 -1.49 -4.36
N GLU A 50 -0.70 -2.75 -4.17
CA GLU A 50 -0.10 -3.87 -4.88
C GLU A 50 -0.32 -3.76 -6.39
N ALA A 51 0.69 -4.09 -7.19
CA ALA A 51 0.67 -4.09 -8.65
C ALA A 51 1.11 -5.43 -9.22
N LYS A 52 0.46 -5.88 -10.29
CA LYS A 52 0.85 -7.10 -11.04
C LYS A 52 1.96 -6.83 -12.05
N ASP A 53 1.94 -5.62 -12.59
CA ASP A 53 2.84 -5.17 -13.65
C ASP A 53 2.98 -3.65 -13.58
N THR A 54 3.59 -3.04 -14.56
CA THR A 54 3.84 -1.58 -14.61
C THR A 54 2.73 -0.79 -15.31
N SER A 55 1.56 -1.37 -15.60
CA SER A 55 0.44 -0.69 -16.26
C SER A 55 -0.13 0.49 -15.45
N TRP A 56 0.11 0.50 -14.14
CA TRP A 56 -0.21 1.62 -13.27
C TRP A 56 0.57 2.90 -13.61
N LEU A 57 1.73 2.77 -14.27
CA LEU A 57 2.54 3.91 -14.69
C LEU A 57 1.94 4.54 -15.96
N THR A 58 0.73 5.06 -15.82
CA THR A 58 -0.01 5.71 -16.91
C THR A 58 0.72 6.94 -17.42
N PRO A 59 0.38 7.45 -18.63
CA PRO A 59 0.91 8.70 -19.13
C PRO A 59 0.73 9.88 -18.16
N ALA A 60 -0.34 9.89 -17.36
CA ALA A 60 -0.57 10.95 -16.37
C ALA A 60 0.41 10.86 -15.20
N ILE A 61 0.59 9.68 -14.62
CA ILE A 61 1.56 9.44 -13.53
C ILE A 61 2.97 9.69 -14.03
N ARG A 62 3.31 9.19 -15.22
CA ARG A 62 4.63 9.40 -15.84
C ARG A 62 4.93 10.89 -16.02
N ARG A 63 4.01 11.67 -16.59
CA ARG A 63 4.19 13.12 -16.74
C ARG A 63 4.34 13.84 -15.40
N ALA A 64 3.53 13.46 -14.39
CA ALA A 64 3.64 14.04 -13.05
C ALA A 64 5.01 13.78 -12.44
N PHE A 65 5.51 12.54 -12.57
CA PHE A 65 6.84 12.17 -12.12
C PHE A 65 7.94 12.93 -12.89
N ASP A 66 7.87 12.97 -14.23
CA ASP A 66 8.89 13.61 -15.07
C ASP A 66 8.99 15.12 -14.81
N GLN A 67 7.87 15.81 -14.53
CA GLN A 67 7.81 17.23 -14.18
C GLN A 67 8.36 17.54 -12.78
N SER A 68 8.49 16.55 -11.93
CA SER A 68 8.93 16.73 -10.54
C SER A 68 10.46 16.75 -10.44
N SER A 69 10.99 17.60 -9.57
CA SER A 69 12.43 17.71 -9.30
C SER A 69 12.95 16.65 -8.34
N GLU A 70 12.09 16.11 -7.51
CA GLU A 70 12.43 15.12 -6.48
C GLU A 70 11.30 14.12 -6.26
N LEU A 71 11.66 12.98 -5.65
CA LEU A 71 10.77 11.91 -5.24
C LEU A 71 10.82 11.72 -3.72
N TRP A 72 9.67 11.65 -3.07
CA TRP A 72 9.50 11.25 -1.68
C TRP A 72 8.80 9.90 -1.60
N LEU A 73 9.35 8.97 -0.82
CA LEU A 73 8.85 7.60 -0.65
C LEU A 73 8.46 7.33 0.81
N GLU A 74 7.39 6.54 1.00
CA GLU A 74 6.97 6.07 2.32
C GLU A 74 7.94 5.04 2.91
N THR A 75 8.62 4.28 2.06
CA THR A 75 9.56 3.25 2.49
C THR A 75 10.74 3.81 3.26
N ALA A 76 11.39 2.94 4.04
CA ALA A 76 12.64 3.30 4.66
C ALA A 76 13.76 3.45 3.63
N GLY A 77 14.54 4.51 3.77
CA GLY A 77 15.72 4.75 2.96
C GLY A 77 16.71 3.58 2.98
N PRO A 78 17.73 3.62 2.13
CA PRO A 78 18.69 2.54 2.00
C PRO A 78 19.38 2.25 3.34
N ALA A 79 19.89 1.04 3.50
CA ALA A 79 20.88 0.80 4.53
C ALA A 79 22.03 1.79 4.32
N SER A 80 22.50 2.36 5.42
CA SER A 80 23.52 3.42 5.49
C SER A 80 24.51 3.53 4.33
N PRO A 81 25.04 4.72 4.04
CA PRO A 81 25.86 4.97 2.85
C PRO A 81 27.00 3.98 2.68
N SER A 82 27.35 3.67 1.42
CA SER A 82 28.50 2.82 1.04
C SER A 82 29.87 3.32 1.59
N THR A 83 29.91 4.52 2.14
CA THR A 83 31.08 5.17 2.72
C THR A 83 31.41 4.74 4.17
N GLN A 84 30.58 3.85 4.79
CA GLN A 84 30.83 3.39 6.16
C GLN A 84 32.05 2.49 6.24
N THR A 85 32.85 2.73 7.28
CA THR A 85 33.94 1.83 7.67
C THR A 85 33.40 0.46 8.13
N PRO A 86 34.23 -0.57 8.17
CA PRO A 86 33.83 -1.88 8.72
C PRO A 86 33.31 -1.79 10.16
N ALA A 87 33.92 -0.94 11.00
CA ALA A 87 33.50 -0.74 12.38
C ALA A 87 32.12 -0.07 12.49
N GLU A 88 31.83 0.94 11.66
CA GLU A 88 30.51 1.58 11.59
C GLU A 88 29.43 0.61 11.11
N ARG A 89 29.73 -0.24 10.13
CA ARG A 89 28.80 -1.28 9.67
C ARG A 89 28.49 -2.29 10.78
N GLN A 90 29.52 -2.73 11.51
CA GLN A 90 29.37 -3.64 12.64
C GLN A 90 28.50 -3.02 13.73
N ALA A 91 28.77 -1.78 14.13
CA ALA A 91 27.98 -1.06 15.11
C ALA A 91 26.52 -0.86 14.68
N ALA A 92 26.26 -0.58 13.38
CA ALA A 92 24.92 -0.48 12.83
C ALA A 92 24.21 -1.84 12.89
N ALA A 93 24.87 -2.94 12.53
CA ALA A 93 24.30 -4.29 12.61
C ALA A 93 23.93 -4.66 14.07
N GLU A 94 24.78 -4.33 15.04
CA GLU A 94 24.50 -4.56 16.44
C GLU A 94 23.31 -3.72 16.95
N ARG A 95 23.19 -2.45 16.53
CA ARG A 95 22.01 -1.63 16.83
C ARG A 95 20.75 -2.22 16.23
N MET A 96 20.78 -2.64 14.95
CA MET A 96 19.65 -3.31 14.31
C MET A 96 19.25 -4.59 15.03
N THR A 97 20.21 -5.40 15.48
CA THR A 97 19.96 -6.59 16.28
C THR A 97 19.24 -6.23 17.59
N ARG A 98 19.73 -5.24 18.34
CA ARG A 98 19.06 -4.80 19.57
C ARG A 98 17.64 -4.27 19.33
N LEU A 99 17.40 -3.58 18.22
CA LEU A 99 16.06 -3.09 17.84
C LEU A 99 15.11 -4.23 17.41
N ALA A 100 15.67 -5.32 16.88
CA ALA A 100 14.90 -6.46 16.39
C ALA A 100 14.54 -7.49 17.46
N HIS A 101 15.26 -7.49 18.60
CA HIS A 101 15.10 -8.50 19.64
C HIS A 101 14.57 -7.93 20.95
N GLU A 102 13.78 -8.74 21.66
CA GLU A 102 13.38 -8.47 23.03
C GLU A 102 14.53 -8.76 24.00
N SER A 103 14.51 -8.07 25.14
CA SER A 103 15.48 -8.27 26.21
C SER A 103 14.73 -8.66 27.50
N GLY A 104 15.07 -9.83 28.06
CA GLY A 104 14.51 -10.32 29.29
C GLY A 104 13.08 -10.86 29.23
N ARG A 105 12.49 -10.93 28.03
CA ARG A 105 11.16 -11.50 27.76
C ARG A 105 11.08 -12.06 26.36
N THR A 106 10.01 -12.78 26.05
CA THR A 106 9.78 -13.39 24.75
C THR A 106 8.81 -12.57 23.89
N PHE A 107 8.81 -12.80 22.57
CA PHE A 107 7.78 -12.32 21.65
C PHE A 107 6.36 -12.57 22.16
N PHE A 108 6.15 -13.76 22.73
CA PHE A 108 4.83 -14.17 23.21
C PHE A 108 4.40 -13.43 24.48
N ASP A 109 5.34 -12.91 25.27
CA ASP A 109 5.02 -12.13 26.48
C ASP A 109 4.47 -10.74 26.14
N VAL A 110 4.83 -10.21 24.99
CA VAL A 110 4.31 -8.93 24.46
C VAL A 110 2.89 -9.06 23.93
N LEU A 111 2.49 -10.27 23.47
CA LEU A 111 1.19 -10.48 22.83
C LEU A 111 0.06 -10.63 23.85
N GLU A 112 -1.06 -9.95 23.60
CA GLU A 112 -2.31 -10.19 24.33
C GLU A 112 -2.74 -11.66 24.22
N PRO A 113 -3.41 -12.25 25.23
CA PRO A 113 -3.70 -13.70 25.28
C PRO A 113 -4.45 -14.24 24.06
N SER A 114 -5.36 -13.47 23.48
CA SER A 114 -6.11 -13.86 22.26
C SER A 114 -5.19 -13.87 21.04
N VAL A 115 -4.37 -12.83 20.88
CA VAL A 115 -3.41 -12.69 19.79
C VAL A 115 -2.34 -13.79 19.87
N ARG A 116 -1.83 -14.06 21.07
CA ARG A 116 -0.86 -15.15 21.33
C ARG A 116 -1.38 -16.51 20.84
N ARG A 117 -2.64 -16.86 21.18
CA ARG A 117 -3.24 -18.13 20.73
C ARG A 117 -3.34 -18.19 19.20
N ARG A 118 -3.88 -17.15 18.56
CA ARG A 118 -3.99 -17.07 17.10
C ARG A 118 -2.62 -17.17 16.43
N THR A 119 -1.64 -16.43 16.95
CA THR A 119 -0.25 -16.48 16.45
C THR A 119 0.30 -17.90 16.50
N SER A 120 0.15 -18.60 17.63
CA SER A 120 0.64 -19.98 17.76
C SER A 120 0.00 -20.92 16.74
N THR A 121 -1.28 -20.76 16.42
CA THR A 121 -1.97 -21.52 15.38
C THR A 121 -1.37 -21.23 14.00
N TRP A 122 -1.17 -19.95 13.66
CA TRP A 122 -0.60 -19.57 12.37
C TRP A 122 0.86 -19.99 12.19
N LEU A 123 1.68 -19.90 13.26
CA LEU A 123 3.07 -20.40 13.20
C LEU A 123 3.10 -21.90 12.89
N ALA A 124 2.22 -22.69 13.53
CA ALA A 124 2.11 -24.12 13.25
C ALA A 124 1.66 -24.41 11.81
N GLU A 125 0.65 -23.68 11.30
CA GLU A 125 0.15 -23.80 9.93
C GLU A 125 1.24 -23.45 8.88
N LEU A 126 2.07 -22.46 9.19
CA LEU A 126 3.16 -22.02 8.31
C LEU A 126 4.46 -22.83 8.48
N GLY A 127 4.48 -23.80 9.41
CA GLY A 127 5.69 -24.58 9.70
C GLY A 127 6.80 -23.77 10.35
N ILE A 128 6.48 -22.63 10.96
CA ILE A 128 7.45 -21.77 11.65
C ILE A 128 7.70 -22.34 13.05
N LYS A 129 8.94 -22.70 13.36
CA LYS A 129 9.32 -23.13 14.70
C LYS A 129 9.18 -21.97 15.70
N ARG A 130 8.61 -22.23 16.86
CA ARG A 130 8.44 -21.22 17.92
C ARG A 130 9.75 -20.48 18.24
N ASP A 131 10.84 -21.22 18.40
CA ASP A 131 12.15 -20.69 18.77
C ASP A 131 12.69 -19.67 17.75
N SER A 132 12.29 -19.77 16.48
CA SER A 132 12.74 -18.86 15.43
C SER A 132 12.16 -17.45 15.54
N VAL A 133 11.11 -17.25 16.34
CA VAL A 133 10.48 -15.95 16.59
C VAL A 133 10.53 -15.55 18.06
N GLU A 134 10.86 -16.45 18.98
CA GLU A 134 10.71 -16.26 20.42
C GLU A 134 11.45 -15.05 20.97
N THR A 135 12.63 -14.76 20.47
CA THR A 135 13.44 -13.61 20.88
C THR A 135 13.18 -12.34 20.08
N LEU A 136 12.34 -12.42 19.03
CA LEU A 136 12.08 -11.28 18.16
C LEU A 136 11.06 -10.33 18.78
N ARG A 137 11.20 -9.03 18.52
CA ARG A 137 10.12 -8.09 18.72
C ARG A 137 8.97 -8.34 17.74
N PRO A 138 7.70 -8.03 18.10
CA PRO A 138 6.56 -8.29 17.24
C PRO A 138 6.69 -7.74 15.83
N TRP A 139 7.21 -6.53 15.65
CA TRP A 139 7.42 -5.95 14.32
C TRP A 139 8.39 -6.78 13.45
N ARG A 140 9.38 -7.41 14.07
CA ARG A 140 10.33 -8.28 13.34
C ARG A 140 9.73 -9.65 13.05
N ALA A 141 9.04 -10.23 14.02
CA ALA A 141 8.31 -11.49 13.85
C ALA A 141 7.25 -11.37 12.74
N PHE A 142 6.58 -10.21 12.62
CA PHE A 142 5.67 -9.88 11.52
C PHE A 142 6.31 -10.19 10.16
N GLY A 143 7.51 -9.68 9.90
CA GLY A 143 8.23 -9.93 8.64
C GLY A 143 8.53 -11.42 8.40
N VAL A 144 8.85 -12.18 9.44
CA VAL A 144 9.08 -13.64 9.33
C VAL A 144 7.79 -14.36 8.95
N ILE A 145 6.67 -14.01 9.60
CA ILE A 145 5.35 -14.63 9.34
C ILE A 145 4.90 -14.32 7.91
N VAL A 146 5.00 -13.06 7.47
CA VAL A 146 4.64 -12.64 6.11
C VAL A 146 5.49 -13.36 5.05
N ALA A 147 6.81 -13.44 5.26
CA ALA A 147 7.71 -14.15 4.33
C ALA A 147 7.35 -15.64 4.23
N ALA A 148 7.10 -16.31 5.35
CA ALA A 148 6.67 -17.71 5.36
C ALA A 148 5.30 -17.89 4.70
N PHE A 149 4.36 -17.01 4.97
CA PHE A 149 3.03 -17.04 4.34
C PHE A 149 3.13 -16.99 2.82
N TRP A 150 3.89 -16.06 2.26
CA TRP A 150 4.04 -15.95 0.81
C TRP A 150 4.87 -17.07 0.21
N SER A 151 5.87 -17.62 0.92
CA SER A 151 6.69 -18.73 0.45
C SER A 151 5.91 -20.05 0.30
N THR A 152 4.86 -20.24 1.12
CA THR A 152 4.00 -21.44 1.06
C THR A 152 2.93 -21.35 -0.03
N ARG A 153 2.77 -20.19 -0.66
CA ARG A 153 1.74 -19.96 -1.68
C ARG A 153 2.37 -19.81 -3.05
N ARG A 154 1.96 -20.67 -3.97
CA ARG A 154 2.29 -20.52 -5.40
C ARG A 154 1.46 -19.36 -5.95
N MET A 155 1.97 -18.15 -5.83
CA MET A 155 1.37 -17.03 -6.54
C MET A 155 1.60 -17.21 -8.05
N SER A 156 0.55 -16.99 -8.83
CA SER A 156 0.63 -17.01 -10.30
C SER A 156 1.39 -15.81 -10.88
N TYR A 157 1.85 -14.89 -10.02
CA TYR A 157 2.57 -13.66 -10.37
C TYR A 157 3.49 -13.25 -9.21
N THR A 158 4.50 -12.47 -9.55
CA THR A 158 5.32 -11.77 -8.56
C THR A 158 4.82 -10.31 -8.49
N PRO A 159 4.38 -9.81 -7.32
CA PRO A 159 4.00 -8.42 -7.19
C PRO A 159 5.15 -7.50 -7.62
N VAL A 160 4.79 -6.42 -8.33
CA VAL A 160 5.75 -5.39 -8.71
C VAL A 160 6.00 -4.50 -7.49
N ASP A 161 7.24 -4.28 -7.18
CA ASP A 161 7.67 -3.30 -6.20
C ASP A 161 7.53 -1.89 -6.80
N VAL A 162 6.40 -1.24 -6.53
CA VAL A 162 6.08 0.12 -7.04
C VAL A 162 7.13 1.13 -6.59
N ASP A 163 7.54 1.07 -5.32
CA ASP A 163 8.59 1.95 -4.79
C ASP A 163 9.93 1.73 -5.49
N GLY A 164 10.30 0.46 -5.71
CA GLY A 164 11.52 0.10 -6.43
C GLY A 164 11.52 0.58 -7.87
N VAL A 165 10.38 0.53 -8.56
CA VAL A 165 10.24 1.07 -9.92
C VAL A 165 10.42 2.59 -9.92
N LEU A 166 9.74 3.32 -9.02
CA LEU A 166 9.86 4.78 -8.91
C LEU A 166 11.28 5.19 -8.51
N LEU A 167 11.91 4.46 -7.59
CA LEU A 167 13.31 4.67 -7.18
C LEU A 167 14.27 4.51 -8.36
N ALA A 168 14.13 3.43 -9.14
CA ALA A 168 14.95 3.20 -10.32
C ALA A 168 14.78 4.32 -11.36
N MET A 169 13.55 4.78 -11.59
CA MET A 169 13.25 5.90 -12.48
C MET A 169 13.89 7.20 -11.98
N ALA A 170 13.84 7.48 -10.68
CA ALA A 170 14.44 8.67 -10.08
C ALA A 170 15.96 8.66 -10.22
N GLN A 171 16.60 7.53 -9.94
CA GLN A 171 18.04 7.34 -10.10
C GLN A 171 18.48 7.52 -11.57
N ALA A 172 17.74 6.93 -12.52
CA ALA A 172 18.02 7.04 -13.93
C ALA A 172 17.90 8.48 -14.46
N SER A 173 17.04 9.30 -13.85
CA SER A 173 16.81 10.71 -14.21
C SER A 173 17.55 11.71 -13.33
N GLY A 174 18.41 11.24 -12.40
CA GLY A 174 19.20 12.11 -11.51
C GLY A 174 18.35 12.92 -10.52
N LYS A 175 17.12 12.48 -10.21
CA LYS A 175 16.26 13.15 -9.24
C LYS A 175 16.72 12.86 -7.81
N ARG A 176 16.57 13.86 -6.94
CA ARG A 176 16.73 13.64 -5.50
C ARG A 176 15.65 12.69 -5.00
N VAL A 177 16.04 11.77 -4.12
CA VAL A 177 15.12 10.84 -3.47
C VAL A 177 15.24 11.01 -1.97
N ASP A 178 14.11 11.25 -1.32
CA ASP A 178 13.99 11.33 0.12
C ASP A 178 12.91 10.35 0.63
N TYR A 179 12.93 10.07 1.92
CA TYR A 179 12.12 9.03 2.53
C TYR A 179 11.43 9.54 3.80
N GLU A 180 10.24 8.97 4.12
CA GLU A 180 9.61 9.22 5.41
C GLU A 180 10.54 8.79 6.56
N MET A 181 11.09 7.60 6.44
CA MET A 181 12.09 7.07 7.35
C MET A 181 13.46 7.12 6.67
N PRO A 182 14.36 8.01 7.06
CA PRO A 182 15.59 8.26 6.30
C PRO A 182 16.51 7.05 6.21
N THR A 183 16.39 6.09 7.12
CA THR A 183 17.17 4.85 7.12
C THR A 183 16.35 3.68 7.63
N ARG A 184 16.78 2.45 7.34
CA ARG A 184 16.20 1.23 7.94
C ARG A 184 16.29 1.22 9.47
N GLU A 185 17.34 1.82 10.03
CA GLU A 185 17.50 1.96 11.49
C GLU A 185 16.45 2.91 12.07
N ALA A 186 16.13 4.02 11.39
CA ALA A 186 15.07 4.93 11.79
C ALA A 186 13.71 4.22 11.81
N PHE A 187 13.40 3.43 10.78
CA PHE A 187 12.19 2.60 10.77
C PHE A 187 12.18 1.58 11.91
N ALA A 188 13.27 0.85 12.12
CA ALA A 188 13.37 -0.12 13.20
C ALA A 188 13.22 0.54 14.59
N THR A 189 13.77 1.74 14.77
CA THR A 189 13.63 2.55 16.00
C THR A 189 12.16 2.94 16.21
N PHE A 190 11.49 3.43 15.18
CA PHE A 190 10.06 3.77 15.22
C PHE A 190 9.21 2.56 15.62
N MET A 191 9.42 1.41 14.97
CA MET A 191 8.68 0.18 15.27
C MET A 191 8.99 -0.36 16.68
N ALA A 192 10.24 -0.32 17.10
CA ALA A 192 10.65 -0.79 18.42
C ALA A 192 10.18 0.10 19.58
N ALA A 193 9.92 1.38 19.31
CA ALA A 193 9.41 2.33 20.30
C ALA A 193 7.90 2.22 20.55
N MET A 194 7.17 1.44 19.75
CA MET A 194 5.73 1.24 19.96
C MET A 194 5.49 0.53 21.30
N PRO A 195 4.47 0.98 22.09
CA PRO A 195 4.03 0.26 23.29
C PRO A 195 3.64 -1.19 22.99
N ASP A 196 3.78 -2.07 23.97
CA ASP A 196 3.47 -3.51 23.84
C ASP A 196 2.09 -3.77 23.24
N ARG A 197 1.09 -3.06 23.72
CA ARG A 197 -0.27 -3.19 23.20
C ARG A 197 -0.36 -2.85 21.72
N THR A 198 0.31 -1.79 21.28
CA THR A 198 0.37 -1.41 19.86
C THR A 198 1.11 -2.48 19.04
N GLN A 199 2.20 -3.03 19.58
CA GLN A 199 2.93 -4.12 18.93
C GLN A 199 2.09 -5.40 18.86
N SER A 200 1.33 -5.72 19.89
CA SER A 200 0.38 -6.84 19.87
C SER A 200 -0.71 -6.62 18.82
N GLN A 201 -1.26 -5.41 18.73
CA GLN A 201 -2.23 -5.04 17.70
C GLN A 201 -1.64 -5.11 16.28
N TYR A 202 -0.36 -4.84 16.11
CA TYR A 202 0.31 -4.99 14.81
C TYR A 202 0.31 -6.44 14.34
N ILE A 203 0.54 -7.39 15.26
CA ILE A 203 0.39 -8.81 14.96
C ILE A 203 -1.08 -9.18 14.73
N ASP A 204 -2.03 -8.69 15.54
CA ASP A 204 -3.45 -8.99 15.39
C ASP A 204 -3.98 -8.53 14.01
N TRP A 205 -3.58 -7.35 13.56
CA TRP A 205 -3.90 -6.83 12.23
C TRP A 205 -3.36 -7.74 11.12
N LEU A 206 -2.12 -8.25 11.25
CA LEU A 206 -1.58 -9.26 10.32
C LEU A 206 -2.41 -10.52 10.29
N LEU A 207 -2.76 -11.06 11.48
CA LEU A 207 -3.53 -12.30 11.57
C LEU A 207 -4.92 -12.16 10.95
N ASP A 208 -5.56 -11.00 11.07
CA ASP A 208 -6.81 -10.69 10.39
C ASP A 208 -6.66 -10.74 8.87
N PHE A 209 -5.57 -10.17 8.33
CA PHE A 209 -5.25 -10.26 6.91
C PHE A 209 -5.05 -11.72 6.46
N LEU A 210 -4.30 -12.52 7.22
CA LEU A 210 -4.07 -13.93 6.92
C LEU A 210 -5.37 -14.75 6.96
N ASP A 211 -6.22 -14.50 7.96
CA ASP A 211 -7.53 -15.16 8.12
C ASP A 211 -8.47 -14.80 6.94
N GLU A 212 -8.47 -13.57 6.48
CA GLU A 212 -9.26 -13.14 5.33
C GLU A 212 -8.77 -13.76 4.03
N TYR A 213 -7.46 -13.79 3.84
CA TYR A 213 -6.88 -14.44 2.69
C TYR A 213 -7.24 -15.93 2.64
N LYS A 214 -7.16 -16.62 3.79
CA LYS A 214 -7.55 -18.04 3.91
C LYS A 214 -9.01 -18.28 3.55
N ARG A 215 -9.90 -17.31 3.85
CA ARG A 215 -11.32 -17.37 3.52
C ARG A 215 -11.65 -16.91 2.09
N GLY A 216 -10.64 -16.51 1.30
CA GLY A 216 -10.84 -15.98 -0.05
C GLY A 216 -11.47 -14.58 -0.09
N LEU A 217 -11.45 -13.85 1.02
CA LEU A 217 -12.00 -12.49 1.12
C LEU A 217 -11.01 -11.41 0.69
N ASN A 218 -9.72 -11.75 0.64
CA ASN A 218 -8.65 -10.94 0.07
C ASN A 218 -8.12 -11.66 -1.17
N ASP A 219 -8.92 -11.71 -2.22
CA ASP A 219 -8.42 -12.23 -3.48
C ASP A 219 -7.45 -11.20 -4.12
N SER A 220 -6.57 -11.73 -4.94
CA SER A 220 -5.58 -10.91 -5.65
C SER A 220 -6.22 -9.86 -6.56
N THR A 221 -7.45 -10.07 -7.01
CA THR A 221 -8.18 -9.17 -7.90
C THR A 221 -8.53 -7.87 -7.18
N GLU A 222 -8.97 -7.96 -5.92
CA GLU A 222 -9.31 -6.79 -5.12
C GLU A 222 -8.07 -6.02 -4.64
N ALA A 223 -6.97 -6.72 -4.30
CA ALA A 223 -5.71 -6.10 -3.93
C ALA A 223 -5.14 -5.20 -5.05
N PHE A 224 -5.29 -5.62 -6.31
CA PHE A 224 -4.83 -4.85 -7.46
C PHE A 224 -5.85 -3.82 -7.96
N SER A 225 -7.09 -3.88 -7.49
CA SER A 225 -8.16 -3.01 -8.01
C SER A 225 -7.85 -1.53 -7.78
N TRP A 226 -7.23 -1.20 -6.66
CA TRP A 226 -6.85 0.17 -6.33
C TRP A 226 -5.90 0.77 -7.37
N ILE A 227 -4.81 0.08 -7.64
CA ILE A 227 -3.76 0.57 -8.55
C ILE A 227 -4.20 0.50 -10.03
N ALA A 228 -5.25 -0.28 -10.32
CA ALA A 228 -5.93 -0.28 -11.61
C ALA A 228 -7.01 0.80 -11.73
N GLY A 229 -7.05 1.76 -10.81
CA GLY A 229 -8.02 2.88 -10.84
C GLY A 229 -9.42 2.51 -10.36
N ASN A 230 -9.64 1.28 -9.92
CA ASN A 230 -10.89 0.86 -9.30
C ASN A 230 -10.75 0.91 -7.77
N PRO A 231 -11.27 1.91 -7.09
CA PRO A 231 -11.10 2.06 -5.64
C PRO A 231 -11.97 1.07 -4.85
N GLY A 232 -11.94 -0.20 -5.17
CA GLY A 232 -12.73 -1.23 -4.51
C GLY A 232 -12.85 -1.03 -2.99
N ALA A 233 -13.84 -1.66 -2.36
CA ALA A 233 -14.10 -1.46 -0.94
C ALA A 233 -12.99 -1.99 -0.02
N SER A 234 -12.02 -2.78 -0.54
CA SER A 234 -11.01 -3.47 0.29
C SER A 234 -10.09 -2.54 1.07
N PRO A 235 -9.44 -1.52 0.48
CA PRO A 235 -8.58 -0.62 1.24
C PRO A 235 -9.34 0.15 2.31
N GLN A 236 -10.57 0.59 2.02
CA GLN A 236 -11.39 1.28 3.01
C GLN A 236 -11.82 0.34 4.14
N ARG A 237 -12.21 -0.91 3.83
CA ARG A 237 -12.52 -1.93 4.85
C ARG A 237 -11.31 -2.23 5.74
N SER A 238 -10.10 -2.33 5.15
CA SER A 238 -8.88 -2.54 5.91
C SER A 238 -8.60 -1.39 6.88
N LEU A 239 -8.77 -0.14 6.43
CA LEU A 239 -8.61 1.05 7.24
C LEU A 239 -9.65 1.10 8.37
N ASP A 240 -10.93 0.85 8.07
CA ASP A 240 -12.02 0.84 9.05
C ASP A 240 -11.84 -0.25 10.11
N ARG A 241 -11.36 -1.41 9.71
CA ARG A 241 -11.02 -2.49 10.63
C ARG A 241 -9.84 -2.11 11.53
N MET A 242 -8.77 -1.57 10.97
CA MET A 242 -7.64 -1.10 11.78
C MET A 242 -8.12 -0.09 12.82
N ARG A 243 -8.96 0.86 12.44
CA ARG A 243 -9.53 1.87 13.34
C ARG A 243 -10.38 1.28 14.45
N THR A 244 -11.16 0.22 14.17
CA THR A 244 -12.12 -0.35 15.13
C THR A 244 -11.53 -1.47 15.98
N LYS A 245 -10.67 -2.32 15.42
CA LYS A 245 -10.11 -3.48 16.13
C LYS A 245 -8.74 -3.23 16.74
N THR A 246 -7.93 -2.39 16.11
CA THR A 246 -6.55 -2.09 16.51
C THR A 246 -6.34 -0.57 16.63
N PRO A 247 -7.09 0.12 17.51
CA PRO A 247 -7.17 1.58 17.52
C PRO A 247 -5.84 2.26 17.88
N GLU A 248 -5.02 1.69 18.77
CA GLU A 248 -3.71 2.26 19.10
C GLU A 248 -2.75 2.14 17.90
N LEU A 249 -2.77 1.00 17.22
CA LEU A 249 -2.02 0.81 15.98
C LEU A 249 -2.49 1.80 14.90
N TYR A 250 -3.81 1.95 14.75
CA TYR A 250 -4.38 2.91 13.81
C TYR A 250 -3.85 4.32 14.06
N GLN A 251 -3.86 4.79 15.31
CA GLN A 251 -3.36 6.12 15.66
C GLN A 251 -1.90 6.34 15.26
N VAL A 252 -1.06 5.35 15.50
CA VAL A 252 0.37 5.43 15.20
C VAL A 252 0.64 5.32 13.69
N MET A 253 0.00 4.36 13.00
CA MET A 253 0.32 4.03 11.61
C MET A 253 -0.40 4.94 10.61
N GLN A 254 -1.51 5.57 10.98
CA GLN A 254 -2.32 6.37 10.06
C GLN A 254 -2.38 7.85 10.48
N PRO A 255 -3.17 8.32 11.44
CA PRO A 255 -3.32 9.75 11.71
C PRO A 255 -2.00 10.46 12.00
N GLN A 256 -1.14 9.90 12.84
CA GLN A 256 0.14 10.55 13.20
C GLN A 256 1.07 10.69 11.99
N ARG A 257 1.19 9.64 11.18
CA ARG A 257 1.99 9.68 9.96
C ARG A 257 1.34 10.56 8.88
N ASN A 258 0.02 10.55 8.77
CA ASN A 258 -0.70 11.42 7.83
C ASN A 258 -0.53 12.91 8.16
N VAL A 259 -0.49 13.28 9.45
CA VAL A 259 -0.16 14.65 9.88
C VAL A 259 1.27 15.01 9.47
N TRP A 260 2.23 14.09 9.66
CA TRP A 260 3.61 14.30 9.23
C TRP A 260 3.69 14.47 7.70
N TRP A 261 3.03 13.60 6.94
CA TRP A 261 2.98 13.69 5.48
C TRP A 261 2.34 15.00 4.99
N ALA A 262 1.23 15.40 5.60
CA ALA A 262 0.57 16.66 5.24
C ALA A 262 1.49 17.87 5.52
N ARG A 263 2.21 17.87 6.65
CA ARG A 263 3.20 18.90 6.94
C ARG A 263 4.34 18.88 5.93
N LYS A 264 4.86 17.70 5.58
CA LYS A 264 5.90 17.56 4.56
C LYS A 264 5.45 18.12 3.21
N VAL A 265 4.25 17.78 2.76
CA VAL A 265 3.68 18.33 1.51
C VAL A 265 3.51 19.84 1.59
N TYR A 266 3.08 20.36 2.74
CA TYR A 266 3.00 21.82 2.97
C TYR A 266 4.37 22.49 2.83
N ASP A 267 5.41 21.93 3.45
CA ASP A 267 6.79 22.46 3.37
C ASP A 267 7.35 22.39 1.95
N LEU A 268 7.05 21.32 1.19
CA LEU A 268 7.41 21.19 -0.23
C LEU A 268 6.72 22.29 -1.08
N LEU A 269 5.44 22.55 -0.85
CA LEU A 269 4.72 23.64 -1.51
C LEU A 269 5.31 25.01 -1.18
N ALA A 270 5.73 25.22 0.08
CA ALA A 270 6.38 26.46 0.50
C ALA A 270 7.77 26.65 -0.12
N SER A 271 8.48 25.58 -0.44
CA SER A 271 9.79 25.63 -1.11
C SER A 271 9.70 25.97 -2.61
N GLY A 272 8.49 25.91 -3.18
CA GLY A 272 8.27 26.13 -4.62
C GLY A 272 8.60 24.91 -5.48
N GLY A 273 8.31 25.02 -6.78
CA GLY A 273 8.62 23.95 -7.74
C GLY A 273 7.56 22.84 -7.80
N THR A 274 7.99 21.70 -8.32
CA THR A 274 7.11 20.54 -8.51
C THR A 274 7.76 19.29 -7.89
N HIS A 275 6.99 18.56 -7.07
CA HIS A 275 7.48 17.42 -6.30
C HIS A 275 6.56 16.21 -6.51
N PHE A 276 7.10 15.00 -6.34
CA PHE A 276 6.35 13.75 -6.40
C PHE A 276 6.47 13.00 -5.08
N VAL A 277 5.33 12.67 -4.48
CA VAL A 277 5.21 11.92 -3.24
C VAL A 277 4.48 10.62 -3.54
N ALA A 278 5.10 9.48 -3.25
CA ALA A 278 4.49 8.16 -3.36
C ALA A 278 4.32 7.56 -1.96
N ILE A 279 3.08 7.28 -1.59
CA ILE A 279 2.69 6.76 -0.28
C ILE A 279 1.65 5.65 -0.43
N GLY A 280 1.59 4.73 0.52
CA GLY A 280 0.62 3.64 0.49
C GLY A 280 -0.82 4.15 0.46
N GLN A 281 -1.67 3.41 -0.23
CA GLN A 281 -3.08 3.77 -0.48
C GLN A 281 -3.87 4.11 0.80
N LEU A 282 -3.53 3.52 1.95
CA LEU A 282 -4.22 3.78 3.20
C LEU A 282 -3.99 5.22 3.71
N HIS A 283 -2.87 5.84 3.34
CA HIS A 283 -2.55 7.22 3.72
C HIS A 283 -3.36 8.28 2.95
N VAL A 284 -3.97 7.93 1.84
CA VAL A 284 -4.79 8.87 1.03
C VAL A 284 -6.28 8.72 1.25
N LEU A 285 -6.70 7.78 2.12
CA LEU A 285 -8.08 7.42 2.36
C LEU A 285 -8.64 8.01 3.66
N GLY A 286 -9.98 8.10 3.71
CA GLY A 286 -10.73 8.46 4.91
C GLY A 286 -10.59 9.92 5.33
N SER A 287 -11.19 10.25 6.48
CA SER A 287 -11.18 11.60 7.06
C SER A 287 -9.81 12.04 7.55
N ASP A 288 -8.93 11.08 7.87
CA ASP A 288 -7.59 11.33 8.39
C ASP A 288 -6.51 11.21 7.31
N GLY A 289 -6.92 10.94 6.06
CA GLY A 289 -5.99 10.83 4.92
C GLY A 289 -5.27 12.14 4.60
N VAL A 290 -4.08 12.03 4.03
CA VAL A 290 -3.21 13.18 3.68
C VAL A 290 -3.94 14.25 2.86
N PRO A 291 -4.74 13.93 1.83
CA PRO A 291 -5.50 14.95 1.11
C PRO A 291 -6.42 15.78 2.03
N ARG A 292 -7.11 15.12 2.97
CA ARG A 292 -8.01 15.81 3.93
C ARG A 292 -7.25 16.62 4.98
N GLN A 293 -6.08 16.15 5.41
CA GLN A 293 -5.20 16.92 6.29
C GLN A 293 -4.70 18.20 5.61
N LEU A 294 -4.34 18.13 4.33
CA LEU A 294 -3.94 19.31 3.54
C LEU A 294 -5.08 20.32 3.38
N GLU A 295 -6.30 19.85 3.11
CA GLU A 295 -7.49 20.74 3.05
C GLU A 295 -7.71 21.47 4.36
N ARG A 296 -7.51 20.82 5.52
CA ARG A 296 -7.57 21.45 6.85
C ARG A 296 -6.48 22.52 7.06
N LEU A 297 -5.35 22.40 6.37
CA LEU A 297 -4.29 23.40 6.35
C LEU A 297 -4.55 24.54 5.32
N GLY A 298 -5.73 24.52 4.66
CA GLY A 298 -6.09 25.51 3.64
C GLY A 298 -5.45 25.28 2.28
N ILE A 299 -4.84 24.12 2.05
CA ILE A 299 -4.25 23.75 0.76
C ILE A 299 -5.31 23.18 -0.17
N ARG A 300 -5.39 23.73 -1.38
CA ARG A 300 -6.26 23.17 -2.42
C ARG A 300 -5.70 21.84 -2.92
N VAL A 301 -6.52 20.78 -2.84
CA VAL A 301 -6.17 19.44 -3.30
C VAL A 301 -7.19 19.00 -4.35
N GLU A 302 -6.72 18.59 -5.51
CA GLU A 302 -7.53 18.06 -6.60
C GLU A 302 -7.20 16.57 -6.78
N SER A 303 -8.22 15.72 -6.81
CA SER A 303 -8.06 14.32 -7.27
C SER A 303 -8.19 14.28 -8.78
N ARG A 304 -7.24 13.64 -9.43
CA ARG A 304 -7.30 13.31 -10.85
C ARG A 304 -7.46 11.80 -11.02
N PRO A 305 -8.29 11.39 -11.98
CA PRO A 305 -8.37 9.98 -12.34
C PRO A 305 -7.04 9.50 -12.86
#